data_173a3a8f0e66921ea23dc440bf6335fe
#
_entry.id   173a3a8f0e66921ea23dc440bf6335fe
#
_cell.length_a   1.000
_cell.length_b   1.000
_cell.length_c   1.000
_cell.angle_alpha   90.00
_cell.angle_beta   90.00
_cell.angle_gamma   90.00
#
_symmetry.space_group_name_H-M   'P 1'
#
loop_
_entity.id
_entity.type
_entity.pdbx_description
1 polymer ?
#
loop_
_entity_poly.entity_id
_entity_poly.type
_entity_poly.pdbx_seq_one_letter_code
_entity_poly.pdbx_strand_id
1 'polypeptide(L)'
;MLPAPPFFDLPDAVSVGDAVYPTETVLTVLDPYLTDARRERIAAVAAARAFGVVPVLEGLVDPGNVNAVLRSAEGLGFGAAHVVALEGEAADLAAQIRGGEDEPTVADRRATRRASQGAHKWVELQAWADPAAYVRWVHERGGRVAVTALRDDALPIDAWDFSQPTALVVGNEHAGASDAMLEAADAALLLPIDGFVQSYNVSVAAALALYHARADRLRRAGRHADLDDDGQRRLRAHYTARAVPLAEALLAEHVRRRK
;
A
#
# COMPACT_ATOMS: atom_id res chain seq x y z
N MET A 1 -19.11 -10.74 -6.11
CA MET A 1 -18.76 -9.84 -4.95
C MET A 1 -17.28 -10.03 -4.68
N LEU A 2 -16.52 -8.96 -4.42
CA LEU A 2 -15.12 -9.10 -4.02
C LEU A 2 -15.04 -9.70 -2.61
N PRO A 3 -14.07 -10.59 -2.34
CA PRO A 3 -13.82 -11.10 -1.00
C PRO A 3 -13.35 -9.98 -0.06
N ALA A 4 -13.50 -10.18 1.26
CA ALA A 4 -12.93 -9.29 2.25
C ALA A 4 -11.39 -9.25 2.07
N PRO A 5 -10.75 -8.07 2.20
CA PRO A 5 -9.32 -7.95 1.99
C PRO A 5 -8.53 -8.64 3.12
N PRO A 6 -7.72 -9.68 2.82
CA PRO A 6 -7.05 -10.46 3.85
C PRO A 6 -5.70 -9.87 4.30
N PHE A 7 -5.18 -8.88 3.56
CA PHE A 7 -3.82 -8.35 3.76
C PHE A 7 -3.76 -7.14 4.68
N PHE A 8 -4.91 -6.65 5.10
CA PHE A 8 -4.99 -5.45 5.90
C PHE A 8 -6.05 -5.58 6.99
N ASP A 9 -5.62 -5.41 8.22
CA ASP A 9 -6.52 -5.34 9.37
C ASP A 9 -6.66 -3.89 9.80
N LEU A 10 -7.90 -3.40 9.79
CA LEU A 10 -8.26 -2.08 10.30
C LEU A 10 -8.92 -2.26 11.67
N PRO A 11 -8.17 -2.11 12.77
CA PRO A 11 -8.77 -2.17 14.11
C PRO A 11 -9.78 -1.02 14.30
N ASP A 12 -10.78 -1.24 15.15
CA ASP A 12 -11.71 -0.17 15.55
C ASP A 12 -11.08 0.82 16.54
N ALA A 13 -9.83 1.15 16.26
CA ALA A 13 -9.01 2.05 17.04
C ALA A 13 -7.90 2.66 16.16
N VAL A 14 -7.46 3.87 16.50
CA VAL A 14 -6.43 4.62 15.78
C VAL A 14 -5.31 4.97 16.73
N SER A 15 -4.08 4.60 16.39
CA SER A 15 -2.88 5.03 17.10
C SER A 15 -2.52 6.47 16.72
N VAL A 16 -2.37 7.35 17.71
CA VAL A 16 -1.97 8.75 17.50
C VAL A 16 -0.96 9.12 18.60
N GLY A 17 0.30 9.35 18.22
CA GLY A 17 1.41 9.39 19.17
C GLY A 17 1.54 8.04 19.89
N ASP A 18 1.77 8.07 21.18
CA ASP A 18 1.90 6.87 22.03
C ASP A 18 0.55 6.32 22.53
N ALA A 19 -0.58 6.90 22.13
CA ALA A 19 -1.90 6.52 22.61
C ALA A 19 -2.78 5.92 21.50
N VAL A 20 -3.74 5.08 21.94
CA VAL A 20 -4.73 4.45 21.04
C VAL A 20 -6.12 4.97 21.40
N TYR A 21 -6.86 5.40 20.41
CA TYR A 21 -8.19 5.99 20.55
C TYR A 21 -9.24 5.22 19.74
N PRO A 22 -10.44 4.97 20.29
CA PRO A 22 -11.53 4.40 19.51
C PRO A 22 -11.82 5.24 18.26
N THR A 23 -12.15 4.57 17.15
CA THR A 23 -12.52 5.21 15.87
C THR A 23 -13.51 6.36 16.05
N GLU A 24 -14.58 6.13 16.82
CA GLU A 24 -15.63 7.12 17.07
C GLU A 24 -15.12 8.35 17.83
N THR A 25 -14.21 8.14 18.78
CA THR A 25 -13.57 9.25 19.51
C THR A 25 -12.76 10.12 18.56
N VAL A 26 -11.97 9.50 17.67
CA VAL A 26 -11.16 10.24 16.69
C VAL A 26 -12.04 11.08 15.78
N LEU A 27 -13.11 10.50 15.22
CA LEU A 27 -14.02 11.21 14.33
C LEU A 27 -14.75 12.35 15.06
N THR A 28 -15.32 12.08 16.26
CA THR A 28 -16.04 13.09 17.04
C THR A 28 -15.17 14.28 17.42
N VAL A 29 -13.90 14.02 17.80
CA VAL A 29 -13.00 15.08 18.29
C VAL A 29 -12.36 15.83 17.15
N LEU A 30 -11.97 15.15 16.06
CA LEU A 30 -11.14 15.75 15.02
C LEU A 30 -11.91 16.26 13.79
N ASP A 31 -13.07 15.68 13.45
CA ASP A 31 -13.90 16.16 12.32
C ASP A 31 -14.21 17.67 12.36
N PRO A 32 -14.48 18.28 13.55
CA PRO A 32 -14.73 19.73 13.63
C PRO A 32 -13.56 20.62 13.21
N TYR A 33 -12.31 20.07 13.20
CA TYR A 33 -11.11 20.79 12.77
C TYR A 33 -10.85 20.70 11.26
N LEU A 34 -11.70 19.99 10.52
CA LEU A 34 -11.65 19.89 9.07
C LEU A 34 -12.74 20.72 8.41
N THR A 35 -12.44 21.31 7.25
CA THR A 35 -13.49 21.90 6.40
C THR A 35 -14.42 20.81 5.85
N ASP A 36 -15.65 21.19 5.48
CA ASP A 36 -16.61 20.26 4.87
C ASP A 36 -16.01 19.58 3.62
N ALA A 37 -15.41 20.36 2.72
CA ALA A 37 -14.76 19.83 1.52
C ALA A 37 -13.63 18.82 1.85
N ARG A 38 -12.89 19.03 2.94
CA ARG A 38 -11.85 18.08 3.37
C ARG A 38 -12.43 16.80 3.93
N ARG A 39 -13.52 16.89 4.73
CA ARG A 39 -14.25 15.73 5.24
C ARG A 39 -14.83 14.88 4.11
N GLU A 40 -15.50 15.53 3.16
CA GLU A 40 -16.07 14.87 1.97
C GLU A 40 -14.98 14.18 1.15
N ARG A 41 -13.83 14.85 0.93
CA ARG A 41 -12.71 14.26 0.20
C ARG A 41 -12.15 13.04 0.91
N ILE A 42 -11.99 13.08 2.24
CA ILE A 42 -11.51 11.95 3.03
C ILE A 42 -12.50 10.78 2.94
N ALA A 43 -13.80 11.05 3.09
CA ALA A 43 -14.83 10.03 2.97
C ALA A 43 -14.83 9.37 1.58
N ALA A 44 -14.80 10.18 0.52
CA ALA A 44 -14.78 9.69 -0.86
C ALA A 44 -13.52 8.84 -1.16
N VAL A 45 -12.35 9.25 -0.66
CA VAL A 45 -11.11 8.49 -0.82
C VAL A 45 -11.18 7.17 -0.04
N ALA A 46 -11.66 7.18 1.21
CA ALA A 46 -11.81 5.95 2.01
C ALA A 46 -12.77 4.95 1.33
N ALA A 47 -13.88 5.43 0.78
CA ALA A 47 -14.85 4.61 0.06
C ALA A 47 -14.31 4.03 -1.27
N ALA A 48 -13.27 4.64 -1.85
CA ALA A 48 -12.68 4.19 -3.11
C ALA A 48 -11.47 3.24 -2.93
N ARG A 49 -11.03 2.98 -1.70
CA ARG A 49 -9.83 2.18 -1.43
C ARG A 49 -10.05 0.68 -1.61
N ALA A 50 -9.00 0.03 -2.14
CA ALA A 50 -8.89 -1.41 -2.27
C ALA A 50 -7.68 -1.93 -1.50
N PHE A 51 -7.87 -3.04 -0.81
CA PHE A 51 -6.85 -3.73 -0.01
C PHE A 51 -6.71 -5.21 -0.38
N GLY A 52 -7.63 -5.75 -1.19
CA GLY A 52 -7.56 -7.15 -1.65
C GLY A 52 -6.52 -7.39 -2.74
N VAL A 53 -6.02 -6.34 -3.39
CA VAL A 53 -4.81 -6.39 -4.21
C VAL A 53 -3.80 -5.43 -3.61
N VAL A 54 -2.60 -5.91 -3.31
CA VAL A 54 -1.53 -5.11 -2.71
C VAL A 54 -0.29 -5.12 -3.60
N PRO A 55 0.22 -3.94 -4.01
CA PRO A 55 1.52 -3.84 -4.64
C PRO A 55 2.63 -4.22 -3.66
N VAL A 56 3.57 -5.00 -4.15
CA VAL A 56 4.73 -5.48 -3.40
C VAL A 56 6.00 -5.09 -4.14
N LEU A 57 6.89 -4.40 -3.46
CA LEU A 57 8.17 -3.94 -3.98
C LEU A 57 9.28 -4.78 -3.36
N GLU A 58 9.92 -5.62 -4.16
CA GLU A 58 10.96 -6.54 -3.67
C GLU A 58 12.33 -6.15 -4.19
N GLY A 59 13.30 -6.02 -3.28
CA GLY A 59 14.70 -5.81 -3.60
C GLY A 59 15.03 -4.49 -4.30
N LEU A 60 14.10 -3.50 -4.34
CA LEU A 60 14.36 -2.22 -4.97
C LEU A 60 15.47 -1.48 -4.25
N VAL A 61 16.33 -0.82 -5.04
CA VAL A 61 17.52 -0.10 -4.56
C VAL A 61 17.29 1.41 -4.56
N ASP A 62 16.55 1.94 -5.55
CA ASP A 62 16.31 3.37 -5.72
C ASP A 62 15.04 3.83 -4.99
N PRO A 63 15.16 4.70 -3.96
CA PRO A 63 14.00 5.27 -3.28
C PRO A 63 13.09 6.09 -4.20
N GLY A 64 13.60 6.60 -5.32
CA GLY A 64 12.81 7.31 -6.33
C GLY A 64 11.79 6.38 -6.99
N ASN A 65 12.21 5.15 -7.36
CA ASN A 65 11.32 4.13 -7.91
C ASN A 65 10.27 3.69 -6.87
N VAL A 66 10.69 3.43 -5.62
CA VAL A 66 9.76 3.08 -4.53
C VAL A 66 8.68 4.16 -4.38
N ASN A 67 9.07 5.43 -4.28
CA ASN A 67 8.13 6.53 -4.14
C ASN A 67 7.22 6.72 -5.35
N ALA A 68 7.71 6.47 -6.57
CA ALA A 68 6.91 6.54 -7.79
C ALA A 68 5.84 5.43 -7.82
N VAL A 69 6.18 4.21 -7.39
CA VAL A 69 5.22 3.11 -7.25
C VAL A 69 4.16 3.44 -6.19
N LEU A 70 4.56 3.90 -5.01
CA LEU A 70 3.63 4.27 -3.94
C LEU A 70 2.66 5.38 -4.38
N ARG A 71 3.15 6.36 -5.15
CA ARG A 71 2.32 7.42 -5.72
C ARG A 71 1.32 6.88 -6.74
N SER A 72 1.74 5.94 -7.60
CA SER A 72 0.86 5.30 -8.58
C SER A 72 -0.21 4.45 -7.89
N ALA A 73 0.18 3.68 -6.88
CA ALA A 73 -0.74 2.88 -6.06
C ALA A 73 -1.80 3.76 -5.37
N GLU A 74 -1.36 4.84 -4.70
CA GLU A 74 -2.25 5.81 -4.06
C GLU A 74 -3.24 6.40 -5.05
N GLY A 75 -2.77 6.91 -6.19
CA GLY A 75 -3.59 7.53 -7.23
C GLY A 75 -4.59 6.58 -7.88
N LEU A 76 -4.26 5.29 -7.98
CA LEU A 76 -5.13 4.24 -8.52
C LEU A 76 -6.11 3.66 -7.48
N GLY A 77 -6.03 4.09 -6.22
CA GLY A 77 -6.96 3.68 -5.16
C GLY A 77 -6.53 2.45 -4.35
N PHE A 78 -5.29 1.99 -4.47
CA PHE A 78 -4.77 0.95 -3.58
C PHE A 78 -4.48 1.55 -2.20
N GLY A 79 -4.99 0.89 -1.15
CA GLY A 79 -4.91 1.39 0.21
C GLY A 79 -3.67 0.96 0.98
N ALA A 80 -2.99 -0.09 0.51
CA ALA A 80 -1.77 -0.62 1.12
C ALA A 80 -0.70 -0.91 0.07
N ALA A 81 0.55 -0.99 0.50
CA ALA A 81 1.68 -1.49 -0.25
C ALA A 81 2.67 -2.18 0.69
N HIS A 82 3.32 -3.22 0.22
CA HIS A 82 4.33 -3.94 1.00
C HIS A 82 5.71 -3.76 0.37
N VAL A 83 6.73 -3.68 1.20
CA VAL A 83 8.12 -3.65 0.78
C VAL A 83 8.83 -4.88 1.34
N VAL A 84 9.56 -5.59 0.49
CA VAL A 84 10.21 -6.85 0.85
C VAL A 84 11.68 -6.76 0.48
N ALA A 85 12.56 -7.03 1.45
CA ALA A 85 14.01 -7.10 1.24
C ALA A 85 14.58 -5.93 0.41
N LEU A 86 14.14 -4.68 0.69
CA LEU A 86 14.70 -3.51 0.03
C LEU A 86 16.21 -3.39 0.30
N GLU A 87 16.96 -2.94 -0.69
CA GLU A 87 18.42 -2.86 -0.69
C GLU A 87 18.92 -1.44 -0.95
N GLY A 88 20.21 -1.22 -0.84
CA GLY A 88 20.85 0.07 -1.15
C GLY A 88 20.22 1.23 -0.38
N GLU A 89 20.03 2.34 -1.05
CA GLU A 89 19.41 3.56 -0.47
C GLU A 89 17.93 3.37 -0.11
N ALA A 90 17.22 2.41 -0.70
CA ALA A 90 15.83 2.11 -0.38
C ALA A 90 15.67 1.32 0.93
N ALA A 91 16.74 0.69 1.44
CA ALA A 91 16.70 -0.08 2.69
C ALA A 91 16.32 0.78 3.90
N ASP A 92 16.71 2.05 3.90
CA ASP A 92 16.37 3.01 4.95
C ASP A 92 14.85 3.21 5.07
N LEU A 93 14.13 3.22 3.94
CA LEU A 93 12.67 3.28 3.94
C LEU A 93 12.06 2.05 4.62
N ALA A 94 12.59 0.85 4.34
CA ALA A 94 12.12 -0.36 5.00
C ALA A 94 12.39 -0.35 6.51
N ALA A 95 13.53 0.17 6.94
CA ALA A 95 13.86 0.34 8.36
C ALA A 95 12.89 1.31 9.06
N GLN A 96 12.60 2.45 8.45
CA GLN A 96 11.62 3.43 8.96
C GLN A 96 10.22 2.83 9.11
N ILE A 97 9.77 2.04 8.13
CA ILE A 97 8.45 1.38 8.17
C ILE A 97 8.40 0.35 9.32
N ARG A 98 9.49 -0.36 9.58
CA ARG A 98 9.59 -1.34 10.69
C ARG A 98 9.74 -0.71 12.07
N GLY A 99 9.92 0.61 12.15
CA GLY A 99 10.12 1.29 13.41
C GLY A 99 11.56 1.19 13.94
N GLY A 100 12.56 1.34 13.06
CA GLY A 100 13.96 1.46 13.45
C GLY A 100 14.23 2.66 14.37
N GLU A 101 15.16 2.54 15.31
CA GLU A 101 15.49 3.56 16.32
C GLU A 101 16.11 4.84 15.74
N ASP A 102 16.56 4.83 14.48
CA ASP A 102 17.12 6.01 13.82
C ASP A 102 16.05 6.84 13.13
N GLU A 103 15.70 7.98 13.73
CA GLU A 103 14.85 8.97 13.09
C GLU A 103 15.54 9.51 11.81
N PRO A 104 14.85 9.49 10.64
CA PRO A 104 15.41 10.01 9.40
C PRO A 104 15.77 11.49 9.54
N THR A 105 16.89 11.89 8.97
CA THR A 105 17.32 13.29 8.99
C THR A 105 16.29 14.20 8.29
N VAL A 106 16.32 15.50 8.57
CA VAL A 106 15.41 16.47 7.92
C VAL A 106 15.61 16.50 6.41
N ALA A 107 16.81 16.19 5.93
CA ALA A 107 17.11 16.10 4.50
C ALA A 107 16.44 14.88 3.86
N ASP A 108 16.50 13.71 4.51
CA ASP A 108 15.90 12.45 4.06
C ASP A 108 14.36 12.55 4.01
N ARG A 109 13.76 13.17 5.05
CA ARG A 109 12.32 13.47 5.07
C ARG A 109 11.89 14.40 3.93
N ARG A 110 12.73 15.34 3.49
CA ARG A 110 12.43 16.24 2.36
C ARG A 110 12.54 15.54 1.01
N ALA A 111 13.52 14.67 0.81
CA ALA A 111 13.69 13.91 -0.43
C ALA A 111 12.51 12.93 -0.62
N THR A 112 12.17 12.14 0.39
CA THR A 112 11.03 11.22 0.39
C THR A 112 9.70 11.95 0.18
N ARG A 113 9.50 13.11 0.82
CA ARG A 113 8.30 13.95 0.62
C ARG A 113 8.16 14.48 -0.81
N ARG A 114 9.25 14.84 -1.50
CA ARG A 114 9.19 15.37 -2.87
C ARG A 114 8.85 14.28 -3.89
N ALA A 115 9.45 13.11 -3.78
CA ALA A 115 9.23 12.02 -4.73
C ALA A 115 7.82 11.44 -4.64
N SER A 116 7.30 11.16 -3.45
CA SER A 116 5.95 10.61 -3.27
C SER A 116 4.83 11.66 -3.25
N GLN A 117 5.15 12.95 -3.24
CA GLN A 117 4.19 14.06 -3.04
C GLN A 117 3.22 13.83 -1.86
N GLY A 118 3.69 13.15 -0.83
CA GLY A 118 2.91 12.81 0.36
C GLY A 118 2.00 11.59 0.23
N ALA A 119 2.10 10.80 -0.85
CA ALA A 119 1.31 9.57 -1.05
C ALA A 119 1.54 8.56 0.08
N HIS A 120 2.77 8.46 0.60
CA HIS A 120 3.11 7.62 1.75
C HIS A 120 2.25 7.87 3.01
N LYS A 121 1.59 9.04 3.12
CA LYS A 121 0.68 9.34 4.23
C LYS A 121 -0.68 8.64 4.12
N TRP A 122 -1.04 8.18 2.92
CA TRP A 122 -2.37 7.70 2.60
C TRP A 122 -2.41 6.24 2.17
N VAL A 123 -1.23 5.59 2.13
CA VAL A 123 -1.05 4.17 1.83
C VAL A 123 -0.48 3.51 3.09
N GLU A 124 -1.07 2.40 3.51
CA GLU A 124 -0.55 1.61 4.63
C GLU A 124 0.67 0.82 4.15
N LEU A 125 1.76 0.92 4.89
CA LEU A 125 3.03 0.30 4.51
C LEU A 125 3.39 -0.80 5.49
N GLN A 126 3.81 -1.96 4.97
CA GLN A 126 4.40 -3.05 5.76
C GLN A 126 5.76 -3.43 5.15
N ALA A 127 6.75 -3.67 6.01
CA ALA A 127 8.09 -4.03 5.59
C ALA A 127 8.48 -5.44 6.06
N TRP A 128 9.06 -6.20 5.15
CA TRP A 128 9.48 -7.59 5.33
C TRP A 128 10.94 -7.74 4.96
N ALA A 129 11.68 -8.54 5.73
CA ALA A 129 13.09 -8.83 5.43
C ALA A 129 13.27 -10.11 4.58
N ASP A 130 12.33 -11.06 4.68
CA ASP A 130 12.43 -12.38 4.05
C ASP A 130 11.28 -12.60 3.05
N PRO A 131 11.59 -12.76 1.74
CA PRO A 131 10.60 -13.04 0.71
C PRO A 131 9.79 -14.31 0.98
N ALA A 132 10.41 -15.39 1.42
CA ALA A 132 9.72 -16.65 1.66
C ALA A 132 8.76 -16.56 2.86
N ALA A 133 9.13 -15.83 3.92
CA ALA A 133 8.23 -15.55 5.04
C ALA A 133 7.05 -14.68 4.60
N TYR A 134 7.28 -13.72 3.71
CA TYR A 134 6.22 -12.90 3.13
C TYR A 134 5.21 -13.75 2.35
N VAL A 135 5.67 -14.61 1.46
CA VAL A 135 4.79 -15.49 0.67
C VAL A 135 3.96 -16.42 1.55
N ARG A 136 4.58 -17.05 2.56
CA ARG A 136 3.84 -17.88 3.55
C ARG A 136 2.73 -17.06 4.23
N TRP A 137 3.04 -15.85 4.67
CA TRP A 137 2.06 -14.96 5.30
C TRP A 137 0.87 -14.63 4.39
N VAL A 138 1.11 -14.44 3.08
CA VAL A 138 0.06 -14.21 2.07
C VAL A 138 -0.82 -15.45 1.93
N HIS A 139 -0.21 -16.63 1.78
CA HIS A 139 -0.93 -17.90 1.60
C HIS A 139 -1.76 -18.28 2.84
N GLU A 140 -1.23 -18.10 4.05
CA GLU A 140 -1.95 -18.33 5.31
C GLU A 140 -3.23 -17.48 5.43
N ARG A 141 -3.30 -16.37 4.71
CA ARG A 141 -4.46 -15.48 4.63
C ARG A 141 -5.37 -15.74 3.43
N GLY A 142 -5.12 -16.83 2.69
CA GLY A 142 -5.90 -17.19 1.50
C GLY A 142 -5.66 -16.28 0.30
N GLY A 143 -4.58 -15.51 0.31
CA GLY A 143 -4.13 -14.72 -0.83
C GLY A 143 -3.25 -15.50 -1.78
N ARG A 144 -2.98 -14.91 -2.94
CA ARG A 144 -2.07 -15.43 -3.96
C ARG A 144 -0.96 -14.43 -4.24
N VAL A 145 0.20 -14.92 -4.64
CA VAL A 145 1.36 -14.11 -5.02
C VAL A 145 1.57 -14.20 -6.52
N ALA A 146 1.53 -13.06 -7.21
CA ALA A 146 1.80 -12.94 -8.62
C ALA A 146 3.01 -12.00 -8.83
N VAL A 147 4.03 -12.46 -9.54
CA VAL A 147 5.29 -11.74 -9.75
C VAL A 147 5.40 -11.26 -11.18
N THR A 148 5.62 -9.97 -11.41
CA THR A 148 5.93 -9.50 -12.78
C THR A 148 7.35 -9.96 -13.16
N ALA A 149 7.47 -10.79 -14.20
CA ALA A 149 8.75 -11.34 -14.63
C ALA A 149 8.77 -11.62 -16.13
N LEU A 150 9.98 -11.53 -16.71
CA LEU A 150 10.24 -11.93 -18.10
C LEU A 150 10.70 -13.38 -18.11
N ARG A 151 9.74 -14.31 -18.22
CA ARG A 151 9.99 -15.76 -18.22
C ARG A 151 9.15 -16.42 -19.31
N ASP A 152 9.63 -17.51 -19.85
CA ASP A 152 8.94 -18.27 -20.92
C ASP A 152 7.64 -18.91 -20.41
N ASP A 153 7.55 -19.21 -19.12
CA ASP A 153 6.38 -19.78 -18.45
C ASP A 153 5.45 -18.72 -17.84
N ALA A 154 5.76 -17.42 -17.99
CA ALA A 154 4.92 -16.36 -17.46
C ALA A 154 3.57 -16.28 -18.19
N LEU A 155 2.51 -16.11 -17.40
CA LEU A 155 1.17 -15.88 -17.93
C LEU A 155 1.04 -14.42 -18.41
N PRO A 156 0.35 -14.15 -19.51
CA PRO A 156 -0.07 -12.78 -19.83
C PRO A 156 -0.83 -12.18 -18.63
N ILE A 157 -0.56 -10.92 -18.29
CA ILE A 157 -1.17 -10.28 -17.12
C ILE A 157 -2.70 -10.28 -17.17
N ASP A 158 -3.30 -10.27 -18.36
CA ASP A 158 -4.74 -10.30 -18.59
C ASP A 158 -5.38 -11.68 -18.33
N ALA A 159 -4.57 -12.74 -18.23
CA ALA A 159 -5.03 -14.06 -17.84
C ALA A 159 -5.22 -14.20 -16.32
N TRP A 160 -4.63 -13.32 -15.51
CA TRP A 160 -4.74 -13.38 -14.06
C TRP A 160 -6.05 -12.75 -13.56
N ASP A 161 -6.68 -13.41 -12.58
CA ASP A 161 -7.91 -12.93 -11.95
C ASP A 161 -7.61 -12.07 -10.72
N PHE A 162 -7.60 -10.75 -10.91
CA PHE A 162 -7.41 -9.79 -9.82
C PHE A 162 -8.66 -9.52 -8.96
N SER A 163 -9.79 -10.18 -9.24
CA SER A 163 -10.93 -10.15 -8.31
C SER A 163 -10.67 -10.96 -7.04
N GLN A 164 -9.67 -11.84 -7.07
CA GLN A 164 -9.20 -12.60 -5.93
C GLN A 164 -8.06 -11.86 -5.20
N PRO A 165 -7.89 -12.09 -3.87
CA PRO A 165 -6.80 -11.47 -3.11
C PRO A 165 -5.44 -11.80 -3.71
N THR A 166 -4.67 -10.75 -4.05
CA THR A 166 -3.40 -10.89 -4.77
C THR A 166 -2.34 -9.94 -4.24
N ALA A 167 -1.19 -10.47 -3.86
CA ALA A 167 0.04 -9.73 -3.69
C ALA A 167 0.74 -9.64 -5.07
N LEU A 168 0.77 -8.44 -5.64
CA LEU A 168 1.33 -8.19 -6.98
C LEU A 168 2.76 -7.64 -6.84
N VAL A 169 3.74 -8.51 -7.11
CA VAL A 169 5.16 -8.23 -6.87
C VAL A 169 5.81 -7.62 -8.11
N VAL A 170 6.58 -6.56 -7.88
CA VAL A 170 7.57 -6.02 -8.81
C VAL A 170 8.95 -6.16 -8.16
N GLY A 171 9.90 -6.73 -8.91
CA GLY A 171 11.24 -7.03 -8.42
C GLY A 171 12.23 -5.88 -8.67
N ASN A 172 13.49 -6.14 -8.32
CA ASN A 172 14.62 -5.25 -8.49
C ASN A 172 14.78 -4.74 -9.93
N GLU A 173 15.26 -3.51 -10.09
CA GLU A 173 15.42 -2.81 -11.37
C GLU A 173 16.38 -3.52 -12.34
N HIS A 174 17.35 -4.28 -11.81
CA HIS A 174 18.40 -4.95 -12.58
C HIS A 174 18.27 -6.47 -12.56
N ALA A 175 18.05 -7.04 -11.37
CA ALA A 175 18.00 -8.48 -11.16
C ALA A 175 16.60 -9.09 -11.32
N GLY A 176 15.55 -8.27 -11.32
CA GLY A 176 14.18 -8.77 -11.24
C GLY A 176 13.81 -9.22 -9.82
N ALA A 177 12.82 -10.08 -9.69
CA ALA A 177 12.46 -10.68 -8.42
C ALA A 177 13.47 -11.79 -8.04
N SER A 178 13.67 -12.01 -6.74
CA SER A 178 14.57 -13.05 -6.24
C SER A 178 14.06 -14.46 -6.60
N ASP A 179 15.00 -15.41 -6.69
CA ASP A 179 14.65 -16.83 -6.91
C ASP A 179 13.69 -17.32 -5.82
N ALA A 180 13.92 -16.93 -4.57
CA ALA A 180 13.05 -17.29 -3.45
C ALA A 180 11.61 -16.77 -3.62
N MET A 181 11.45 -15.57 -4.17
CA MET A 181 10.12 -15.01 -4.48
C MET A 181 9.48 -15.75 -5.66
N LEU A 182 10.26 -15.98 -6.74
CA LEU A 182 9.77 -16.63 -7.95
C LEU A 182 9.38 -18.09 -7.73
N GLU A 183 10.15 -18.85 -6.92
CA GLU A 183 9.88 -20.26 -6.60
C GLU A 183 8.64 -20.41 -5.70
N ALA A 184 8.40 -19.44 -4.82
CA ALA A 184 7.29 -19.50 -3.87
C ALA A 184 5.99 -18.86 -4.40
N ALA A 185 6.05 -18.07 -5.48
CA ALA A 185 4.90 -17.40 -6.07
C ALA A 185 3.95 -18.37 -6.80
N ASP A 186 2.66 -18.01 -6.87
CA ASP A 186 1.65 -18.79 -7.58
C ASP A 186 1.73 -18.63 -9.10
N ALA A 187 2.25 -17.50 -9.59
CA ALA A 187 2.48 -17.28 -11.01
C ALA A 187 3.50 -16.15 -11.27
N ALA A 188 4.21 -16.29 -12.38
CA ALA A 188 4.87 -15.18 -13.06
C ALA A 188 3.89 -14.53 -14.05
N LEU A 189 3.86 -13.18 -14.09
CA LEU A 189 3.00 -12.41 -14.99
C LEU A 189 3.85 -11.60 -15.97
N LEU A 190 3.51 -11.68 -17.26
CA LEU A 190 4.16 -10.94 -18.32
C LEU A 190 3.36 -9.67 -18.67
N LEU A 191 4.03 -8.53 -18.61
CA LEU A 191 3.56 -7.30 -19.25
C LEU A 191 3.97 -7.31 -20.72
N PRO A 192 3.06 -7.00 -21.68
CA PRO A 192 3.41 -7.07 -23.09
C PRO A 192 4.47 -6.03 -23.46
N ILE A 193 5.47 -6.44 -24.24
CA ILE A 193 6.54 -5.60 -24.79
C ILE A 193 6.71 -5.97 -26.26
N ASP A 194 6.32 -5.05 -27.14
CA ASP A 194 6.41 -5.23 -28.60
C ASP A 194 7.57 -4.44 -29.21
N GLY A 195 8.41 -3.79 -28.38
CA GLY A 195 9.53 -2.97 -28.78
C GLY A 195 10.87 -3.67 -28.67
N PHE A 196 11.94 -2.94 -28.99
CA PHE A 196 13.33 -3.43 -28.85
C PHE A 196 13.85 -3.45 -27.42
N VAL A 197 13.16 -2.77 -26.49
CA VAL A 197 13.55 -2.78 -25.07
C VAL A 197 13.23 -4.13 -24.43
N GLN A 198 14.07 -4.59 -23.52
CA GLN A 198 13.87 -5.85 -22.81
C GLN A 198 12.93 -5.72 -21.61
N SER A 199 12.83 -4.52 -21.01
CA SER A 199 11.99 -4.27 -19.84
C SER A 199 11.52 -2.83 -19.79
N TYR A 200 10.45 -2.58 -19.04
CA TYR A 200 10.07 -1.25 -18.58
C TYR A 200 10.92 -0.84 -17.38
N ASN A 201 11.06 0.47 -17.13
CA ASN A 201 11.46 0.93 -15.81
C ASN A 201 10.49 0.35 -14.75
N VAL A 202 11.00 -0.08 -13.60
CA VAL A 202 10.22 -0.80 -12.58
C VAL A 202 8.99 -0.02 -12.11
N SER A 203 9.09 1.30 -11.96
CA SER A 203 7.95 2.13 -11.55
C SER A 203 6.88 2.24 -12.63
N VAL A 204 7.28 2.19 -13.91
CA VAL A 204 6.36 2.13 -15.06
C VAL A 204 5.70 0.75 -15.12
N ALA A 205 6.47 -0.33 -15.01
CA ALA A 205 5.94 -1.70 -14.96
C ALA A 205 4.90 -1.84 -13.84
N ALA A 206 5.22 -1.37 -12.64
CA ALA A 206 4.30 -1.35 -11.51
C ALA A 206 3.01 -0.56 -11.81
N ALA A 207 3.12 0.64 -12.38
CA ALA A 207 1.96 1.46 -12.72
C ALA A 207 1.04 0.79 -13.75
N LEU A 208 1.61 0.15 -14.80
CA LEU A 208 0.87 -0.61 -15.80
C LEU A 208 0.17 -1.82 -15.18
N ALA A 209 0.88 -2.60 -14.37
CA ALA A 209 0.33 -3.77 -13.69
C ALA A 209 -0.81 -3.40 -12.73
N LEU A 210 -0.64 -2.34 -11.93
CA LEU A 210 -1.66 -1.83 -11.01
C LEU A 210 -2.88 -1.27 -11.75
N TYR A 211 -2.66 -0.54 -12.84
CA TYR A 211 -3.76 -0.07 -13.68
C TYR A 211 -4.55 -1.23 -14.26
N HIS A 212 -3.84 -2.26 -14.75
CA HIS A 212 -4.47 -3.49 -15.28
C HIS A 212 -5.26 -4.21 -14.17
N ALA A 213 -4.67 -4.41 -12.99
CA ALA A 213 -5.35 -5.05 -11.86
C ALA A 213 -6.64 -4.31 -11.47
N ARG A 214 -6.59 -2.96 -11.42
CA ARG A 214 -7.77 -2.15 -11.18
C ARG A 214 -8.82 -2.31 -12.28
N ALA A 215 -8.42 -2.28 -13.54
CA ALA A 215 -9.32 -2.43 -14.70
C ALA A 215 -9.99 -3.83 -14.71
N ASP A 216 -9.22 -4.88 -14.40
CA ASP A 216 -9.72 -6.24 -14.30
C ASP A 216 -10.77 -6.40 -13.18
N ARG A 217 -10.51 -5.82 -12.00
CA ARG A 217 -11.49 -5.79 -10.89
C ARG A 217 -12.78 -5.08 -11.28
N LEU A 218 -12.70 -3.95 -11.96
CA LEU A 218 -13.87 -3.22 -12.47
C LEU A 218 -14.65 -4.07 -13.50
N ARG A 219 -13.94 -4.74 -14.40
CA ARG A 219 -14.55 -5.61 -15.41
C ARG A 219 -15.23 -6.83 -14.79
N ARG A 220 -14.58 -7.55 -13.85
CA ARG A 220 -15.08 -8.80 -13.27
C ARG A 220 -16.09 -8.58 -12.16
N ALA A 221 -15.86 -7.59 -11.30
CA ALA A 221 -16.64 -7.39 -10.08
C ALA A 221 -17.47 -6.10 -10.05
N GLY A 222 -17.38 -5.27 -11.11
CA GLY A 222 -18.08 -3.98 -11.20
C GLY A 222 -17.54 -2.89 -10.29
N ARG A 223 -16.52 -3.20 -9.47
CA ARG A 223 -15.92 -2.26 -8.51
C ARG A 223 -14.46 -2.60 -8.23
N HIS A 224 -13.68 -1.59 -7.85
CA HIS A 224 -12.31 -1.76 -7.37
C HIS A 224 -12.23 -1.79 -5.84
N ALA A 225 -12.96 -0.87 -5.18
CA ALA A 225 -13.04 -0.77 -3.72
C ALA A 225 -13.62 -2.03 -3.08
N ASP A 226 -13.09 -2.43 -1.93
CA ASP A 226 -13.45 -3.69 -1.28
C ASP A 226 -13.71 -3.59 0.24
N LEU A 227 -13.66 -2.38 0.82
CA LEU A 227 -14.08 -2.16 2.18
C LEU A 227 -15.62 -2.06 2.27
N ASP A 228 -16.18 -2.65 3.32
CA ASP A 228 -17.56 -2.41 3.75
C ASP A 228 -17.69 -1.05 4.46
N ASP A 229 -18.89 -0.69 4.86
CA ASP A 229 -19.18 0.60 5.49
C ASP A 229 -18.41 0.80 6.80
N ASP A 230 -18.22 -0.28 7.58
CA ASP A 230 -17.46 -0.21 8.82
C ASP A 230 -15.95 -0.04 8.55
N GLY A 231 -15.38 -0.79 7.61
CA GLY A 231 -14.00 -0.61 7.15
C GLY A 231 -13.74 0.80 6.61
N GLN A 232 -14.68 1.34 5.82
CA GLN A 232 -14.59 2.73 5.33
C GLN A 232 -14.62 3.75 6.48
N ARG A 233 -15.48 3.54 7.50
CA ARG A 233 -15.56 4.38 8.69
C ARG A 233 -14.24 4.35 9.47
N ARG A 234 -13.67 3.17 9.70
CA ARG A 234 -12.37 3.01 10.37
C ARG A 234 -11.25 3.70 9.58
N LEU A 235 -11.17 3.48 8.27
CA LEU A 235 -10.16 4.11 7.42
C LEU A 235 -10.30 5.64 7.41
N ARG A 236 -11.54 6.15 7.41
CA ARG A 236 -11.82 7.58 7.52
C ARG A 236 -11.23 8.16 8.80
N ALA A 237 -11.33 7.46 9.94
CA ALA A 237 -10.74 7.93 11.21
C ALA A 237 -9.20 8.01 11.14
N HIS A 238 -8.53 6.99 10.53
CA HIS A 238 -7.10 7.03 10.29
C HIS A 238 -6.69 8.24 9.43
N TYR A 239 -7.43 8.49 8.35
CA TYR A 239 -7.16 9.64 7.47
C TYR A 239 -7.46 10.97 8.13
N THR A 240 -8.51 11.06 8.95
CA THR A 240 -8.83 12.25 9.74
C THR A 240 -7.70 12.57 10.71
N ALA A 241 -7.19 11.58 11.46
CA ALA A 241 -6.07 11.76 12.38
C ALA A 241 -4.79 12.26 11.66
N ARG A 242 -4.51 11.72 10.46
CA ARG A 242 -3.36 12.16 9.64
C ARG A 242 -3.54 13.55 9.00
N ALA A 243 -4.80 13.99 8.83
CA ALA A 243 -5.12 15.26 8.17
C ALA A 243 -5.14 16.45 9.14
N VAL A 244 -5.47 16.22 10.41
CA VAL A 244 -5.62 17.29 11.42
C VAL A 244 -4.27 17.59 12.06
N PRO A 245 -3.73 18.81 11.94
CA PRO A 245 -2.58 19.23 12.70
C PRO A 245 -2.88 19.13 14.21
N LEU A 246 -1.89 18.74 15.02
CA LEU A 246 -2.03 18.60 16.47
C LEU A 246 -3.08 17.58 16.94
N ALA A 247 -3.44 16.58 16.10
CA ALA A 247 -4.41 15.54 16.43
C ALA A 247 -4.13 14.90 17.79
N GLU A 248 -2.86 14.61 18.09
CA GLU A 248 -2.41 14.03 19.38
C GLU A 248 -2.78 14.92 20.57
N ALA A 249 -2.46 16.22 20.50
CA ALA A 249 -2.76 17.15 21.58
C ALA A 249 -4.26 17.32 21.81
N LEU A 250 -5.05 17.37 20.74
CA LEU A 250 -6.51 17.51 20.78
C LEU A 250 -7.16 16.28 21.42
N LEU A 251 -6.75 15.09 21.03
CA LEU A 251 -7.25 13.83 21.58
C LEU A 251 -6.85 13.66 23.05
N ALA A 252 -5.60 13.95 23.39
CA ALA A 252 -5.13 13.90 24.78
C ALA A 252 -5.89 14.86 25.70
N GLU A 253 -6.17 16.08 25.22
CA GLU A 253 -6.96 17.06 25.96
C GLU A 253 -8.41 16.60 26.16
N HIS A 254 -9.01 15.99 25.14
CA HIS A 254 -10.37 15.43 25.23
C HIS A 254 -10.48 14.36 26.34
N VAL A 255 -9.49 13.47 26.42
CA VAL A 255 -9.46 12.41 27.46
C VAL A 255 -9.25 13.02 28.86
N ARG A 256 -8.39 14.04 28.99
CA ARG A 256 -8.19 14.74 30.29
C ARG A 256 -9.43 15.40 30.83
N ARG A 257 -10.26 15.99 29.97
CA ARG A 257 -11.52 16.66 30.37
C ARG A 257 -12.64 15.70 30.80
N ARG A 258 -12.50 14.42 30.50
CA ARG A 258 -13.49 13.38 30.83
C ARG A 258 -13.16 12.55 32.06
N LYS A 259 -11.96 12.74 32.60
CA LYS A 259 -11.53 12.19 33.92
C LYS A 259 -11.87 13.17 35.04
#